data_714062d709ccdc7c1d1648f19e34e1bd
#
_entry.id   714062d709ccdc7c1d1648f19e34e1bd
#
_cell.length_a   1.000
_cell.length_b   1.000
_cell.length_c   1.000
_cell.angle_alpha   90.00
_cell.angle_beta   90.00
_cell.angle_gamma   90.00
#
_symmetry.space_group_name_H-M   'P 1'
#
loop_
_entity.id
_entity.type
_entity.pdbx_description
1 polymer ?
#
loop_
_entity_poly.entity_id
_entity_poly.type
_entity_poly.pdbx_seq_one_letter_code
_entity_poly.pdbx_strand_id
1 'polypeptide(L)'
;TIIVPVAVHFTQANESDRACLEALAQNQIDILNADFTATNEDAGLWDAASVFYPNTEHGSADVVFCIATENHPVGIDNELIEGNPAVTIGYNFGNGNNVDGNWSGYLNFVIRNIGALGFSPLGGSIAQGSAVTMDDQAFGSGSGCPGSGVVPGAPYNLGRTTTHELGHFFNLYHIWGDGGCGVDDGISDTPLASGSNGGCPGPGDIPGCVSGEYELSMNYMDYTNDACMYMFSQGQMDVAEAYLTAVQNDFKPNTTTNCAGSTEPNFNLTALNSPVFSCPETAEDAVFEIDFSTINDYNVTTFISAEGAPENSTISITPTFINSNGTITMTIGNLANTTQGDYTITLTASSFVSTKTIDVILKNN
;
A
#
# COMPACT_ATOMS: atom_id res chain seq x y z
N THR A 1 0.12 -15.67 -7.84
CA THR A 1 -0.18 -14.46 -7.04
C THR A 1 -0.81 -13.40 -7.92
N ILE A 2 -1.94 -12.83 -7.52
CA ILE A 2 -2.59 -11.70 -8.20
C ILE A 2 -2.06 -10.41 -7.61
N ILE A 3 -1.46 -9.54 -8.44
CA ILE A 3 -1.01 -8.21 -8.01
C ILE A 3 -2.12 -7.21 -8.31
N VAL A 4 -2.58 -6.52 -7.28
CA VAL A 4 -3.65 -5.53 -7.35
C VAL A 4 -3.06 -4.12 -7.31
N PRO A 5 -3.12 -3.34 -8.40
CA PRO A 5 -2.64 -1.97 -8.40
C PRO A 5 -3.59 -1.08 -7.58
N VAL A 6 -3.05 -0.36 -6.63
CA VAL A 6 -3.78 0.50 -5.70
C VAL A 6 -3.50 1.97 -5.96
N ALA A 7 -4.52 2.80 -5.83
CA ALA A 7 -4.40 4.25 -5.71
C ALA A 7 -5.14 4.74 -4.45
N VAL A 8 -4.57 5.77 -3.81
CA VAL A 8 -5.09 6.31 -2.54
C VAL A 8 -5.35 7.82 -2.69
N HIS A 9 -6.53 8.27 -2.29
CA HIS A 9 -7.01 9.62 -2.55
C HIS A 9 -7.42 10.32 -1.26
N PHE A 10 -6.56 11.20 -0.74
CA PHE A 10 -6.84 12.03 0.43
C PHE A 10 -7.50 13.34 -0.01
N THR A 11 -8.81 13.32 -0.19
CA THR A 11 -9.56 14.41 -0.86
C THR A 11 -9.62 15.71 -0.09
N GLN A 12 -9.40 15.70 1.24
CA GLN A 12 -9.49 16.86 2.13
C GLN A 12 -8.18 17.17 2.85
N ALA A 13 -7.10 16.46 2.51
CA ALA A 13 -5.80 16.60 3.14
C ALA A 13 -4.98 17.78 2.60
N ASN A 14 -3.88 18.12 3.28
CA ASN A 14 -2.96 19.18 2.90
C ASN A 14 -1.74 18.63 2.17
N GLU A 15 -1.38 19.23 1.07
CA GLU A 15 -0.20 18.86 0.26
C GLU A 15 1.12 18.92 1.07
N SER A 16 1.22 19.82 2.05
CA SER A 16 2.38 19.92 2.94
C SER A 16 2.65 18.67 3.78
N ASP A 17 1.67 17.77 3.88
CA ASP A 17 1.77 16.51 4.62
C ASP A 17 2.02 15.29 3.69
N ARG A 18 2.37 15.49 2.42
CA ARG A 18 2.51 14.43 1.41
C ARG A 18 3.32 13.23 1.92
N ALA A 19 4.52 13.46 2.43
CA ALA A 19 5.36 12.37 2.91
C ALA A 19 4.73 11.55 4.04
N CYS A 20 3.97 12.22 4.94
CA CYS A 20 3.22 11.52 5.98
C CYS A 20 2.07 10.70 5.38
N LEU A 21 1.31 11.29 4.47
CA LEU A 21 0.15 10.64 3.85
C LEU A 21 0.55 9.46 2.96
N GLU A 22 1.64 9.56 2.23
CA GLU A 22 2.21 8.43 1.47
C GLU A 22 2.65 7.29 2.40
N ALA A 23 3.31 7.63 3.52
CA ALA A 23 3.69 6.63 4.53
C ALA A 23 2.46 5.98 5.18
N LEU A 24 1.39 6.75 5.47
CA LEU A 24 0.14 6.23 6.01
C LEU A 24 -0.59 5.35 5.00
N ALA A 25 -0.58 5.73 3.71
CA ALA A 25 -1.12 4.91 2.64
C ALA A 25 -0.38 3.56 2.56
N GLN A 26 0.95 3.57 2.57
CA GLN A 26 1.75 2.34 2.58
C GLN A 26 1.47 1.49 3.81
N ASN A 27 1.39 2.09 5.00
CA ASN A 27 1.02 1.38 6.24
C ASN A 27 -0.32 0.64 6.09
N GLN A 28 -1.35 1.29 5.53
CA GLN A 28 -2.62 0.60 5.28
C GLN A 28 -2.50 -0.56 4.28
N ILE A 29 -1.70 -0.39 3.23
CA ILE A 29 -1.47 -1.47 2.25
C ILE A 29 -0.72 -2.64 2.88
N ASP A 30 0.24 -2.38 3.76
CA ASP A 30 0.94 -3.43 4.51
C ASP A 30 -0.01 -4.21 5.42
N ILE A 31 -0.96 -3.52 6.09
CA ILE A 31 -2.03 -4.14 6.89
C ILE A 31 -2.90 -5.04 6.00
N LEU A 32 -3.38 -4.54 4.85
CA LEU A 32 -4.20 -5.35 3.93
C LEU A 32 -3.46 -6.58 3.42
N ASN A 33 -2.19 -6.44 3.06
CA ASN A 33 -1.38 -7.58 2.64
C ASN A 33 -1.27 -8.62 3.77
N ALA A 34 -1.04 -8.20 5.00
CA ALA A 34 -0.96 -9.10 6.14
C ALA A 34 -2.29 -9.80 6.42
N ASP A 35 -3.39 -9.05 6.42
CA ASP A 35 -4.73 -9.56 6.76
C ASP A 35 -5.26 -10.55 5.71
N PHE A 36 -5.10 -10.25 4.43
CA PHE A 36 -5.56 -11.13 3.35
C PHE A 36 -4.68 -12.36 3.13
N THR A 37 -3.43 -12.34 3.61
CA THR A 37 -2.53 -13.50 3.52
C THR A 37 -2.36 -14.25 4.84
N ALA A 38 -3.14 -13.91 5.88
CA ALA A 38 -3.06 -14.50 7.23
C ALA A 38 -1.64 -14.43 7.84
N THR A 39 -0.91 -13.33 7.57
CA THR A 39 0.43 -13.07 8.11
C THR A 39 0.46 -11.90 9.10
N ASN A 40 -0.72 -11.39 9.50
CA ASN A 40 -0.89 -10.38 10.54
C ASN A 40 -0.33 -10.87 11.88
N GLU A 41 0.17 -9.96 12.71
CA GLU A 41 0.85 -10.28 13.97
C GLU A 41 -0.02 -11.11 14.94
N ASP A 42 -1.33 -10.90 14.91
CA ASP A 42 -2.33 -11.56 15.73
C ASP A 42 -2.97 -12.81 15.10
N ALA A 43 -2.57 -13.19 13.87
CA ALA A 43 -3.06 -14.40 13.20
C ALA A 43 -2.92 -15.68 14.06
N GLY A 44 -1.85 -15.78 14.86
CA GLY A 44 -1.62 -16.90 15.77
C GLY A 44 -2.67 -17.07 16.89
N LEU A 45 -3.53 -16.07 17.14
CA LEU A 45 -4.65 -16.18 18.06
C LEU A 45 -5.67 -17.22 17.62
N TRP A 46 -5.72 -17.49 16.32
CA TRP A 46 -6.60 -18.51 15.74
C TRP A 46 -6.32 -19.92 16.30
N ASP A 47 -5.07 -20.25 16.61
CA ASP A 47 -4.73 -21.58 17.14
C ASP A 47 -5.52 -21.93 18.40
N ALA A 48 -5.70 -20.95 19.29
CA ALA A 48 -6.49 -21.12 20.51
C ALA A 48 -7.99 -20.99 20.26
N ALA A 49 -8.41 -20.18 19.29
CA ALA A 49 -9.81 -19.95 18.94
C ALA A 49 -10.43 -21.12 18.20
N SER A 50 -9.68 -21.77 17.31
CA SER A 50 -10.16 -22.80 16.36
C SER A 50 -10.90 -23.96 17.01
N VAL A 51 -10.65 -24.26 18.29
CA VAL A 51 -11.32 -25.33 19.05
C VAL A 51 -12.84 -25.10 19.18
N PHE A 52 -13.29 -23.84 19.08
CA PHE A 52 -14.70 -23.47 19.12
C PHE A 52 -15.36 -23.49 17.72
N TYR A 53 -14.54 -23.57 16.66
CA TYR A 53 -14.99 -23.45 15.26
C TYR A 53 -14.46 -24.60 14.40
N PRO A 54 -14.88 -25.84 14.66
CA PRO A 54 -14.29 -27.05 14.06
C PRO A 54 -14.49 -27.17 12.55
N ASN A 55 -15.38 -26.37 11.97
CA ASN A 55 -15.70 -26.38 10.53
C ASN A 55 -15.15 -25.15 9.80
N THR A 56 -14.45 -24.25 10.49
CA THR A 56 -13.89 -23.02 9.94
C THR A 56 -12.39 -23.18 9.79
N GLU A 57 -11.84 -22.81 8.64
CA GLU A 57 -10.40 -22.75 8.39
C GLU A 57 -9.95 -21.28 8.35
N HIS A 58 -8.77 -20.98 8.89
CA HIS A 58 -8.16 -19.66 8.75
C HIS A 58 -7.76 -19.43 7.29
N GLY A 59 -8.37 -18.45 6.65
CA GLY A 59 -8.24 -18.19 5.23
C GLY A 59 -7.00 -17.37 4.89
N SER A 60 -6.42 -17.70 3.73
CA SER A 60 -5.32 -16.96 3.12
C SER A 60 -5.54 -16.88 1.62
N ALA A 61 -5.42 -15.70 1.03
CA ALA A 61 -5.51 -15.48 -0.40
C ALA A 61 -4.12 -15.28 -1.02
N ASP A 62 -3.96 -15.73 -2.27
CA ASP A 62 -2.73 -15.51 -3.04
C ASP A 62 -2.78 -14.16 -3.78
N VAL A 63 -2.73 -13.08 -3.01
CA VAL A 63 -2.87 -11.69 -3.48
C VAL A 63 -1.78 -10.79 -2.89
N VAL A 64 -1.42 -9.76 -3.65
CA VAL A 64 -0.57 -8.64 -3.20
C VAL A 64 -1.20 -7.33 -3.62
N PHE A 65 -1.48 -6.48 -2.67
CA PHE A 65 -1.88 -5.08 -2.89
C PHE A 65 -0.64 -4.21 -2.99
N CYS A 66 -0.60 -3.34 -3.99
CA CYS A 66 0.56 -2.50 -4.22
C CYS A 66 0.15 -1.11 -4.70
N ILE A 67 0.62 -0.07 -4.04
CA ILE A 67 0.43 1.30 -4.54
C ILE A 67 1.16 1.40 -5.88
N ALA A 68 0.41 1.78 -6.92
CA ALA A 68 0.97 1.97 -8.25
C ALA A 68 2.00 3.10 -8.25
N THR A 69 3.09 2.94 -8.98
CA THR A 69 4.14 3.98 -9.13
C THR A 69 4.34 4.40 -10.57
N GLU A 70 3.81 3.64 -11.50
CA GLU A 70 4.00 3.86 -12.93
C GLU A 70 2.66 3.81 -13.66
N ASN A 71 2.62 4.38 -14.87
CA ASN A 71 1.45 4.36 -15.77
C ASN A 71 0.13 4.83 -15.10
N HIS A 72 0.22 5.67 -14.08
CA HIS A 72 -0.95 6.28 -13.43
C HIS A 72 -1.35 7.60 -14.13
N PRO A 73 -2.56 8.14 -13.89
CA PRO A 73 -3.00 9.40 -14.45
C PRO A 73 -2.04 10.55 -14.13
N VAL A 74 -1.72 11.38 -15.13
CA VAL A 74 -0.86 12.56 -14.98
C VAL A 74 -1.68 13.84 -15.19
N GLY A 75 -1.30 14.93 -14.52
CA GLY A 75 -1.96 16.24 -14.64
C GLY A 75 -3.29 16.36 -13.87
N ILE A 76 -3.66 15.35 -13.09
CA ILE A 76 -4.82 15.36 -12.18
C ILE A 76 -4.44 16.00 -10.84
N ASP A 77 -3.26 15.69 -10.36
CA ASP A 77 -2.59 16.24 -9.19
C ASP A 77 -1.18 16.65 -9.63
N ASN A 78 -0.74 17.85 -9.26
CA ASN A 78 0.53 18.41 -9.77
C ASN A 78 1.76 17.64 -9.28
N GLU A 79 1.66 17.00 -8.12
CA GLU A 79 2.74 16.22 -7.51
C GLU A 79 2.71 14.74 -7.93
N LEU A 80 1.66 14.32 -8.65
CA LEU A 80 1.52 12.97 -9.16
C LEU A 80 2.31 12.82 -10.47
N ILE A 81 3.55 12.42 -10.35
CA ILE A 81 4.47 12.20 -11.46
C ILE A 81 4.84 10.73 -11.60
N GLU A 82 5.24 10.33 -12.79
CA GLU A 82 5.69 8.95 -13.06
C GLU A 82 6.86 8.56 -12.14
N GLY A 83 6.77 7.38 -11.54
CA GLY A 83 7.72 6.89 -10.55
C GLY A 83 7.34 7.15 -9.09
N ASN A 84 6.43 8.11 -8.83
CA ASN A 84 5.90 8.38 -7.49
C ASN A 84 4.70 7.50 -7.16
N PRO A 85 4.40 7.24 -5.87
CA PRO A 85 3.21 6.51 -5.47
C PRO A 85 1.92 7.17 -5.99
N ALA A 86 0.95 6.37 -6.44
CA ALA A 86 -0.38 6.83 -6.85
C ALA A 86 -1.20 7.31 -5.63
N VAL A 87 -0.75 8.39 -5.01
CA VAL A 87 -1.37 9.05 -3.86
C VAL A 87 -1.72 10.47 -4.27
N THR A 88 -3.02 10.80 -4.30
CA THR A 88 -3.49 12.16 -4.61
C THR A 88 -3.92 12.89 -3.34
N ILE A 89 -3.65 14.19 -3.28
CA ILE A 89 -3.98 15.05 -2.14
C ILE A 89 -4.81 16.24 -2.63
N GLY A 90 -5.98 16.44 -2.01
CA GLY A 90 -6.91 17.49 -2.42
C GLY A 90 -7.62 17.23 -3.77
N TYR A 91 -7.38 16.08 -4.39
CA TYR A 91 -8.06 15.69 -5.62
C TYR A 91 -9.54 15.36 -5.36
N ASN A 92 -10.43 15.96 -6.14
CA ASN A 92 -11.87 15.75 -6.02
C ASN A 92 -12.31 14.49 -6.76
N PHE A 93 -11.95 13.33 -6.20
CA PHE A 93 -12.26 12.01 -6.77
C PHE A 93 -13.75 11.89 -7.13
N GLY A 94 -14.02 11.52 -8.38
CA GLY A 94 -15.37 11.31 -8.89
C GLY A 94 -16.31 12.52 -8.75
N ASN A 95 -15.79 13.74 -8.60
CA ASN A 95 -16.57 14.93 -8.25
C ASN A 95 -17.37 14.76 -6.93
N GLY A 96 -16.76 14.10 -5.94
CA GLY A 96 -17.36 13.81 -4.63
C GLY A 96 -18.15 12.49 -4.60
N ASN A 97 -18.19 11.73 -5.69
CA ASN A 97 -18.76 10.38 -5.75
C ASN A 97 -17.70 9.30 -5.42
N ASN A 98 -18.10 8.02 -5.52
CA ASN A 98 -17.25 6.88 -5.22
C ASN A 98 -16.82 6.12 -6.48
N VAL A 99 -16.91 6.76 -7.64
CA VAL A 99 -16.49 6.21 -8.94
C VAL A 99 -15.82 7.33 -9.72
N ASP A 100 -14.60 7.06 -10.22
CA ASP A 100 -13.86 7.98 -11.07
C ASP A 100 -13.22 7.25 -12.24
N GLY A 101 -13.68 7.55 -13.46
CA GLY A 101 -13.19 6.91 -14.68
C GLY A 101 -11.72 7.22 -15.00
N ASN A 102 -11.14 8.28 -14.44
CA ASN A 102 -9.70 8.56 -14.58
C ASN A 102 -8.86 7.49 -13.86
N TRP A 103 -9.43 6.87 -12.82
CA TRP A 103 -8.81 5.85 -12.00
C TRP A 103 -9.35 4.44 -12.29
N SER A 104 -9.88 4.23 -13.51
CA SER A 104 -10.21 2.89 -14.00
C SER A 104 -8.96 2.01 -14.04
N GLY A 105 -9.11 0.77 -13.63
CA GLY A 105 -8.02 -0.21 -13.59
C GLY A 105 -7.25 -0.26 -12.27
N TYR A 106 -7.63 0.54 -11.28
CA TYR A 106 -7.05 0.55 -9.95
C TYR A 106 -8.07 0.15 -8.90
N LEU A 107 -7.61 -0.48 -7.83
CA LEU A 107 -8.33 -0.51 -6.56
C LEU A 107 -8.14 0.86 -5.89
N ASN A 108 -9.21 1.61 -5.78
CA ASN A 108 -9.16 2.98 -5.27
C ASN A 108 -9.61 3.04 -3.81
N PHE A 109 -8.84 3.72 -2.97
CA PHE A 109 -9.25 4.12 -1.62
C PHE A 109 -9.45 5.63 -1.57
N VAL A 110 -10.61 6.07 -1.11
CA VAL A 110 -10.95 7.50 -0.95
C VAL A 110 -11.09 7.81 0.52
N ILE A 111 -10.22 8.67 1.05
CA ILE A 111 -10.20 9.05 2.45
C ILE A 111 -10.77 10.46 2.60
N ARG A 112 -11.83 10.56 3.41
CA ARG A 112 -12.54 11.82 3.68
C ARG A 112 -13.41 11.67 4.91
N ASN A 113 -13.76 12.78 5.58
CA ASN A 113 -14.72 12.76 6.68
C ASN A 113 -16.13 12.44 6.17
N ILE A 114 -16.71 11.32 6.64
CA ILE A 114 -18.01 10.81 6.18
C ILE A 114 -19.01 10.54 7.29
N GLY A 115 -18.61 10.65 8.56
CA GLY A 115 -19.49 10.38 9.70
C GLY A 115 -19.89 8.91 9.88
N ALA A 116 -19.21 7.98 9.20
CA ALA A 116 -19.24 6.54 9.35
C ALA A 116 -17.78 6.06 9.29
N LEU A 117 -17.46 4.83 9.67
CA LEU A 117 -16.07 4.35 9.61
C LEU A 117 -15.59 4.11 8.18
N GLY A 118 -16.46 3.57 7.34
CA GLY A 118 -16.21 3.30 5.94
C GLY A 118 -17.46 2.85 5.22
N PHE A 119 -17.38 2.70 3.94
CA PHE A 119 -18.34 1.96 3.12
C PHE A 119 -17.74 1.53 1.78
N SER A 120 -18.27 0.46 1.24
CA SER A 120 -17.84 -0.10 -0.04
C SER A 120 -19.06 -0.59 -0.85
N PRO A 121 -19.00 -0.55 -2.18
CA PRO A 121 -19.94 -1.32 -2.97
C PRO A 121 -19.71 -2.83 -2.74
N LEU A 122 -20.77 -3.60 -2.67
CA LEU A 122 -20.67 -5.06 -2.73
C LEU A 122 -20.32 -5.46 -4.18
N GLY A 123 -19.15 -6.09 -4.37
CA GLY A 123 -18.67 -6.39 -5.70
C GLY A 123 -18.36 -5.13 -6.51
N GLY A 124 -17.38 -4.35 -6.08
CA GLY A 124 -16.97 -3.11 -6.75
C GLY A 124 -16.47 -3.31 -8.19
N SER A 125 -16.38 -2.27 -8.98
CA SER A 125 -15.96 -2.35 -10.39
C SER A 125 -14.60 -1.68 -10.61
N ILE A 126 -13.55 -2.47 -10.80
CA ILE A 126 -12.22 -2.01 -11.17
C ILE A 126 -12.27 -1.26 -12.51
N ALA A 127 -12.98 -1.81 -13.49
CA ALA A 127 -13.10 -1.22 -14.84
C ALA A 127 -13.76 0.17 -14.83
N GLN A 128 -14.60 0.47 -13.85
CA GLN A 128 -15.26 1.78 -13.73
C GLN A 128 -14.53 2.75 -12.80
N GLY A 129 -13.50 2.29 -12.09
CA GLY A 129 -12.81 3.09 -11.08
C GLY A 129 -13.63 3.27 -9.81
N SER A 130 -14.33 2.21 -9.35
CA SER A 130 -15.02 2.20 -8.05
C SER A 130 -14.02 2.32 -6.91
N ALA A 131 -14.44 2.93 -5.81
CA ALA A 131 -13.61 3.12 -4.63
C ALA A 131 -14.23 2.50 -3.37
N VAL A 132 -13.35 2.06 -2.47
CA VAL A 132 -13.61 1.90 -1.04
C VAL A 132 -13.46 3.27 -0.38
N THR A 133 -14.47 3.74 0.34
CA THR A 133 -14.45 5.04 0.99
C THR A 133 -14.27 4.86 2.50
N MET A 134 -13.27 5.56 3.05
CA MET A 134 -12.87 5.47 4.45
C MET A 134 -12.99 6.81 5.14
N ASP A 135 -13.39 6.79 6.41
CA ASP A 135 -13.29 7.95 7.27
C ASP A 135 -11.82 8.26 7.59
N ASP A 136 -11.51 9.52 7.79
CA ASP A 136 -10.18 10.01 8.18
C ASP A 136 -9.69 9.47 9.53
N GLN A 137 -10.59 8.91 10.36
CA GLN A 137 -10.28 8.26 11.64
C GLN A 137 -10.19 6.72 11.57
N ALA A 138 -10.41 6.10 10.40
CA ALA A 138 -10.47 4.64 10.25
C ALA A 138 -9.53 4.10 9.17
N PHE A 139 -8.55 4.89 8.73
CA PHE A 139 -7.58 4.51 7.69
C PHE A 139 -6.16 4.49 8.24
N GLY A 140 -5.47 3.35 8.09
CA GLY A 140 -4.13 3.14 8.60
C GLY A 140 -4.06 2.85 10.10
N SER A 141 -2.86 2.96 10.65
CA SER A 141 -2.59 2.77 12.08
C SER A 141 -1.54 3.76 12.59
N GLY A 142 -1.32 3.77 13.91
CA GLY A 142 -0.31 4.62 14.55
C GLY A 142 -0.78 6.06 14.74
N SER A 143 0.13 7.02 14.63
CA SER A 143 -0.14 8.44 14.92
C SER A 143 -0.88 9.18 13.81
N GLY A 144 -1.01 8.56 12.63
CA GLY A 144 -1.61 9.21 11.45
C GLY A 144 -0.87 10.49 11.03
N CYS A 145 -1.60 11.37 10.32
CA CYS A 145 -1.11 12.65 9.80
C CYS A 145 -1.96 13.82 10.37
N PRO A 146 -1.68 14.27 11.60
CA PRO A 146 -2.49 15.28 12.28
C PRO A 146 -2.62 16.62 11.54
N GLY A 147 -1.59 17.02 10.76
CA GLY A 147 -1.60 18.23 9.95
C GLY A 147 -2.70 18.23 8.88
N SER A 148 -3.09 17.05 8.42
CA SER A 148 -4.18 16.84 7.45
C SER A 148 -5.47 16.32 8.09
N GLY A 149 -5.48 16.09 9.40
CA GLY A 149 -6.65 15.55 10.11
C GLY A 149 -6.91 14.07 9.89
N VAL A 150 -6.02 13.35 9.21
CA VAL A 150 -6.13 11.90 8.99
C VAL A 150 -5.45 11.18 10.14
N VAL A 151 -6.22 10.83 11.16
CA VAL A 151 -5.68 10.27 12.42
C VAL A 151 -6.51 9.06 12.86
N PRO A 152 -5.96 7.85 12.75
CA PRO A 152 -6.64 6.64 13.22
C PRO A 152 -7.08 6.74 14.67
N GLY A 153 -8.36 6.53 14.94
CA GLY A 153 -8.99 6.71 16.25
C GLY A 153 -9.45 5.40 16.89
N ALA A 154 -9.03 5.14 18.15
CA ALA A 154 -9.49 3.95 18.87
C ALA A 154 -11.02 3.97 19.06
N PRO A 155 -11.68 2.80 18.96
CA PRO A 155 -11.15 1.45 18.88
C PRO A 155 -10.91 0.92 17.45
N TYR A 156 -10.95 1.78 16.43
CA TYR A 156 -10.85 1.42 14.99
C TYR A 156 -9.55 1.97 14.38
N ASN A 157 -8.44 1.80 15.09
CA ASN A 157 -7.15 2.45 14.81
C ASN A 157 -6.04 1.49 14.36
N LEU A 158 -6.38 0.28 13.93
CA LEU A 158 -5.42 -0.70 13.42
C LEU A 158 -5.64 -1.04 11.93
N GLY A 159 -6.46 -0.23 11.22
CA GLY A 159 -6.71 -0.36 9.79
C GLY A 159 -7.67 -1.49 9.40
N ARG A 160 -8.33 -2.13 10.38
CA ARG A 160 -9.20 -3.30 10.13
C ARG A 160 -10.54 -2.93 9.53
N THR A 161 -11.00 -1.69 9.71
CA THR A 161 -12.17 -1.18 8.97
C THR A 161 -11.90 -1.20 7.47
N THR A 162 -10.70 -0.82 7.01
CA THR A 162 -10.35 -0.89 5.58
C THR A 162 -10.35 -2.34 5.08
N THR A 163 -9.87 -3.28 5.89
CA THR A 163 -9.92 -4.72 5.60
C THR A 163 -11.35 -5.22 5.44
N HIS A 164 -12.26 -4.79 6.34
CA HIS A 164 -13.70 -5.08 6.29
C HIS A 164 -14.33 -4.55 4.99
N GLU A 165 -14.15 -3.28 4.70
CA GLU A 165 -14.74 -2.65 3.51
C GLU A 165 -14.20 -3.24 2.20
N LEU A 166 -12.92 -3.63 2.19
CA LEU A 166 -12.35 -4.34 1.05
C LEU A 166 -12.93 -5.74 0.89
N GLY A 167 -13.31 -6.41 1.98
CA GLY A 167 -14.08 -7.64 1.94
C GLY A 167 -15.38 -7.47 1.16
N HIS A 168 -16.15 -6.41 1.43
CA HIS A 168 -17.36 -6.08 0.65
C HIS A 168 -17.05 -5.80 -0.82
N PHE A 169 -15.98 -5.06 -1.10
CA PHE A 169 -15.54 -4.81 -2.47
C PHE A 169 -15.27 -6.11 -3.24
N PHE A 170 -14.78 -7.13 -2.54
CA PHE A 170 -14.55 -8.48 -3.08
C PHE A 170 -15.74 -9.42 -2.93
N ASN A 171 -16.95 -8.86 -2.74
CA ASN A 171 -18.22 -9.57 -2.74
C ASN A 171 -18.51 -10.41 -1.48
N LEU A 172 -17.89 -10.08 -0.35
CA LEU A 172 -18.21 -10.68 0.94
C LEU A 172 -19.35 -9.93 1.63
N TYR A 173 -20.32 -10.68 2.15
CA TYR A 173 -21.35 -10.16 3.05
C TYR A 173 -20.84 -10.14 4.50
N HIS A 174 -21.55 -9.44 5.38
CA HIS A 174 -21.35 -9.61 6.81
C HIS A 174 -21.63 -11.05 7.23
N ILE A 175 -20.93 -11.56 8.24
CA ILE A 175 -21.08 -12.95 8.71
C ILE A 175 -22.49 -13.31 9.20
N TRP A 176 -23.35 -12.32 9.50
CA TRP A 176 -24.77 -12.54 9.86
C TRP A 176 -25.73 -12.40 8.67
N GLY A 177 -25.23 -12.30 7.43
CA GLY A 177 -26.01 -12.20 6.19
C GLY A 177 -26.98 -11.01 6.14
N ASP A 178 -26.78 -10.00 7.02
CA ASP A 178 -27.65 -8.83 7.20
C ASP A 178 -29.13 -9.15 7.57
N GLY A 179 -29.40 -10.39 8.02
CA GLY A 179 -30.76 -10.84 8.37
C GLY A 179 -30.80 -11.76 9.61
N GLY A 180 -29.68 -11.96 10.27
CA GLY A 180 -29.58 -12.82 11.45
C GLY A 180 -29.79 -14.30 11.15
N CYS A 181 -30.21 -15.10 12.14
CA CYS A 181 -30.28 -16.57 12.04
C CYS A 181 -31.09 -17.15 10.87
N GLY A 182 -31.85 -16.33 10.17
CA GLY A 182 -32.64 -16.77 9.00
C GLY A 182 -31.94 -16.52 7.66
N VAL A 183 -30.79 -15.87 7.67
CA VAL A 183 -30.05 -15.47 6.47
C VAL A 183 -28.60 -15.86 6.61
N ASP A 184 -28.09 -16.55 5.60
CA ASP A 184 -26.69 -17.00 5.51
C ASP A 184 -25.87 -15.98 4.71
N ASP A 185 -24.61 -15.80 5.03
CA ASP A 185 -23.69 -14.96 4.27
C ASP A 185 -23.23 -15.61 2.95
N GLY A 186 -23.61 -16.86 2.72
CA GLY A 186 -23.28 -17.64 1.53
C GLY A 186 -21.91 -18.33 1.62
N ILE A 187 -21.25 -18.32 2.78
CA ILE A 187 -19.94 -18.93 3.01
C ILE A 187 -20.11 -20.17 3.89
N SER A 188 -19.71 -21.31 3.39
CA SER A 188 -20.02 -22.61 4.03
C SER A 188 -19.24 -22.90 5.30
N ASP A 189 -18.13 -22.21 5.54
CA ASP A 189 -17.25 -22.39 6.71
C ASP A 189 -17.36 -21.25 7.74
N THR A 190 -18.32 -20.33 7.57
CA THR A 190 -18.71 -19.35 8.58
C THR A 190 -19.96 -19.83 9.32
N PRO A 191 -19.95 -19.88 10.66
CA PRO A 191 -21.15 -20.23 11.43
C PRO A 191 -22.27 -19.19 11.26
N LEU A 192 -23.53 -19.63 11.21
CA LEU A 192 -24.68 -18.72 11.20
C LEU A 192 -24.71 -17.82 12.43
N ALA A 193 -24.65 -16.52 12.22
CA ALA A 193 -24.66 -15.50 13.25
C ALA A 193 -26.00 -14.77 13.37
N SER A 194 -26.39 -14.37 14.57
CA SER A 194 -27.66 -13.73 14.87
C SER A 194 -27.68 -12.23 14.56
N GLY A 195 -26.50 -11.61 14.42
CA GLY A 195 -26.35 -10.19 14.18
C GLY A 195 -24.88 -9.77 14.29
N SER A 196 -24.62 -8.48 14.20
CA SER A 196 -23.29 -7.92 14.42
C SER A 196 -22.87 -7.98 15.88
N ASN A 197 -21.59 -8.23 16.11
CA ASN A 197 -21.00 -8.15 17.43
C ASN A 197 -20.19 -6.85 17.59
N GLY A 198 -20.17 -6.29 18.78
CA GLY A 198 -19.38 -5.10 19.11
C GLY A 198 -18.44 -5.34 20.28
N GLY A 199 -17.51 -4.42 20.49
CA GLY A 199 -16.49 -4.59 21.52
C GLY A 199 -15.48 -5.69 21.19
N CYS A 200 -15.10 -6.51 22.19
CA CYS A 200 -14.12 -7.57 22.03
C CYS A 200 -14.60 -8.87 22.72
N PRO A 201 -15.60 -9.57 22.18
CA PRO A 201 -16.00 -10.88 22.68
C PRO A 201 -14.85 -11.89 22.48
N GLY A 202 -14.64 -12.76 23.46
CA GLY A 202 -13.69 -13.86 23.32
C GLY A 202 -14.22 -14.98 22.41
N PRO A 203 -13.34 -15.83 21.86
CA PRO A 203 -13.75 -17.00 21.11
C PRO A 203 -14.66 -17.91 21.95
N GLY A 204 -15.83 -18.28 21.39
CA GLY A 204 -16.83 -19.10 22.10
C GLY A 204 -17.72 -18.35 23.09
N ASP A 205 -17.61 -17.04 23.23
CA ASP A 205 -18.46 -16.27 24.14
C ASP A 205 -19.86 -16.02 23.57
N ILE A 206 -20.01 -15.91 22.28
CA ILE A 206 -21.31 -15.59 21.63
C ILE A 206 -21.90 -16.87 21.02
N PRO A 207 -23.04 -17.36 21.55
CA PRO A 207 -23.73 -18.52 20.97
C PRO A 207 -24.22 -18.21 19.54
N GLY A 208 -23.94 -19.11 18.61
CA GLY A 208 -24.44 -19.06 17.25
C GLY A 208 -25.92 -19.44 17.12
N CYS A 209 -26.44 -19.35 15.92
CA CYS A 209 -27.83 -19.70 15.62
C CYS A 209 -28.12 -21.21 15.71
N VAL A 210 -27.09 -22.04 15.59
CA VAL A 210 -27.18 -23.49 15.74
C VAL A 210 -26.69 -23.89 17.14
N SER A 211 -27.45 -24.75 17.81
CA SER A 211 -27.10 -25.18 19.19
C SER A 211 -25.74 -25.88 19.22
N GLY A 212 -24.85 -25.35 20.01
CA GLY A 212 -23.47 -25.86 20.17
C GLY A 212 -22.45 -25.21 19.23
N GLU A 213 -22.86 -24.29 18.37
CA GLU A 213 -21.98 -23.43 17.58
C GLU A 213 -21.87 -22.03 18.20
N TYR A 214 -20.85 -21.29 17.80
CA TYR A 214 -20.55 -19.94 18.27
C TYR A 214 -20.38 -19.00 17.08
N GLU A 215 -20.70 -17.72 17.27
CA GLU A 215 -20.49 -16.69 16.27
C GLU A 215 -18.97 -16.37 16.13
N LEU A 216 -18.55 -16.13 14.89
CA LEU A 216 -17.13 -15.91 14.54
C LEU A 216 -16.75 -14.44 14.75
N SER A 217 -16.83 -13.95 16.00
CA SER A 217 -16.72 -12.54 16.37
C SER A 217 -15.35 -11.90 16.05
N MET A 218 -14.31 -12.72 15.79
CA MET A 218 -12.97 -12.25 15.39
C MET A 218 -12.80 -12.11 13.87
N ASN A 219 -13.86 -12.39 13.09
CA ASN A 219 -13.83 -12.27 11.64
C ASN A 219 -13.86 -10.81 11.21
N TYR A 220 -13.09 -10.47 10.17
CA TYR A 220 -13.06 -9.11 9.63
C TYR A 220 -14.42 -8.63 9.09
N MET A 221 -15.35 -9.53 8.76
CA MET A 221 -16.70 -9.17 8.31
C MET A 221 -17.71 -9.04 9.46
N ASP A 222 -17.26 -8.93 10.71
CA ASP A 222 -18.05 -8.52 11.87
C ASP A 222 -17.79 -7.03 12.22
N TYR A 223 -18.40 -6.52 13.30
CA TYR A 223 -18.30 -5.13 13.78
C TYR A 223 -17.58 -4.99 15.12
N THR A 224 -16.74 -5.95 15.47
CA THR A 224 -15.91 -5.89 16.68
C THR A 224 -14.81 -4.84 16.54
N ASN A 225 -14.17 -4.48 17.66
CA ASN A 225 -13.06 -3.54 17.66
C ASN A 225 -11.87 -4.11 16.88
N ASP A 226 -11.09 -3.26 16.24
CA ASP A 226 -9.92 -3.66 15.42
C ASP A 226 -8.97 -4.63 16.15
N ALA A 227 -8.72 -4.40 17.45
CA ALA A 227 -7.83 -5.25 18.24
C ALA A 227 -8.35 -6.69 18.46
N CYS A 228 -9.57 -6.98 18.03
CA CYS A 228 -10.23 -8.27 18.24
C CYS A 228 -10.61 -8.96 16.92
N MET A 229 -10.35 -8.31 15.80
CA MET A 229 -10.47 -8.87 14.46
C MET A 229 -9.11 -9.34 13.96
N TYR A 230 -8.99 -10.59 13.55
CA TYR A 230 -7.69 -11.11 13.11
C TYR A 230 -7.76 -12.19 12.03
N MET A 231 -8.95 -12.46 11.44
CA MET A 231 -9.05 -13.51 10.43
C MET A 231 -10.21 -13.33 9.45
N PHE A 232 -10.02 -13.82 8.24
CA PHE A 232 -11.06 -14.31 7.35
C PHE A 232 -11.14 -15.83 7.42
N SER A 233 -12.27 -16.42 7.03
CA SER A 233 -12.33 -17.86 6.77
C SER A 233 -11.75 -18.20 5.38
N GLN A 234 -11.39 -19.48 5.16
CA GLN A 234 -10.92 -19.89 3.83
C GLN A 234 -12.00 -19.74 2.76
N GLY A 235 -13.26 -20.04 3.09
CA GLY A 235 -14.37 -19.82 2.17
C GLY A 235 -14.56 -18.37 1.77
N GLN A 236 -14.31 -17.42 2.68
CA GLN A 236 -14.29 -15.99 2.34
C GLN A 236 -13.13 -15.65 1.39
N MET A 237 -11.94 -16.19 1.62
CA MET A 237 -10.79 -15.95 0.74
C MET A 237 -10.98 -16.57 -0.64
N ASP A 238 -11.62 -17.75 -0.73
CA ASP A 238 -12.00 -18.37 -2.01
C ASP A 238 -12.93 -17.46 -2.84
N VAL A 239 -13.90 -16.79 -2.20
CA VAL A 239 -14.78 -15.81 -2.86
C VAL A 239 -13.99 -14.57 -3.30
N ALA A 240 -13.11 -14.05 -2.46
CA ALA A 240 -12.24 -12.90 -2.80
C ALA A 240 -11.32 -13.22 -3.99
N GLU A 241 -10.69 -14.39 -4.01
CA GLU A 241 -9.85 -14.85 -5.13
C GLU A 241 -10.64 -15.07 -6.42
N ALA A 242 -11.87 -15.61 -6.31
CA ALA A 242 -12.75 -15.75 -7.46
C ALA A 242 -13.12 -14.39 -8.06
N TYR A 243 -13.43 -13.38 -7.22
CA TYR A 243 -13.63 -12.01 -7.66
C TYR A 243 -12.39 -11.46 -8.35
N LEU A 244 -11.22 -11.52 -7.70
CA LEU A 244 -9.96 -11.01 -8.24
C LEU A 244 -9.59 -11.66 -9.58
N THR A 245 -9.80 -12.98 -9.70
CA THR A 245 -9.59 -13.72 -10.96
C THR A 245 -10.53 -13.22 -12.07
N ALA A 246 -11.78 -12.91 -11.74
CA ALA A 246 -12.75 -12.43 -12.71
C ALA A 246 -12.40 -11.02 -13.24
N VAL A 247 -11.80 -10.16 -12.40
CA VAL A 247 -11.47 -8.76 -12.75
C VAL A 247 -10.00 -8.54 -13.09
N GLN A 248 -9.15 -9.57 -13.06
CA GLN A 248 -7.70 -9.39 -13.26
C GLN A 248 -7.32 -8.72 -14.60
N ASN A 249 -8.13 -8.91 -15.64
CA ASN A 249 -7.92 -8.26 -16.94
C ASN A 249 -8.38 -6.80 -16.97
N ASP A 250 -9.08 -6.34 -15.96
CA ASP A 250 -9.49 -4.94 -15.80
C ASP A 250 -8.39 -4.11 -15.12
N PHE A 251 -7.42 -4.75 -14.44
CA PHE A 251 -6.31 -4.04 -13.83
C PHE A 251 -5.44 -3.37 -14.89
N LYS A 252 -5.06 -2.14 -14.62
CA LYS A 252 -4.17 -1.38 -15.51
C LYS A 252 -2.76 -2.00 -15.48
N PRO A 253 -2.22 -2.41 -16.65
CA PRO A 253 -0.92 -3.07 -16.69
C PRO A 253 0.24 -2.10 -16.48
N ASN A 254 1.39 -2.63 -16.07
CA ASN A 254 2.66 -1.90 -15.88
C ASN A 254 2.56 -0.74 -14.88
N THR A 255 1.85 -0.94 -13.78
CA THR A 255 1.63 0.08 -12.75
C THR A 255 2.36 -0.23 -11.45
N THR A 256 2.81 -1.47 -11.26
CA THR A 256 3.28 -2.01 -9.97
C THR A 256 4.61 -2.74 -10.08
N THR A 257 5.49 -2.29 -10.98
CA THR A 257 6.80 -2.91 -11.23
C THR A 257 7.73 -2.93 -10.01
N ASN A 258 7.42 -2.09 -8.99
CA ASN A 258 8.19 -1.95 -7.75
C ASN A 258 7.56 -2.68 -6.55
N CYS A 259 6.52 -3.47 -6.76
CA CYS A 259 5.81 -4.14 -5.68
C CYS A 259 6.64 -5.24 -5.01
N ALA A 260 6.70 -5.22 -3.68
CA ALA A 260 7.16 -6.39 -2.93
C ALA A 260 6.14 -7.52 -3.18
N GLY A 261 6.52 -8.53 -3.94
CA GLY A 261 5.60 -9.60 -4.42
C GLY A 261 5.42 -9.62 -5.94
N SER A 262 5.83 -8.58 -6.67
CA SER A 262 6.02 -8.68 -8.11
C SER A 262 7.02 -9.81 -8.39
N THR A 263 6.65 -10.75 -9.26
CA THR A 263 7.58 -11.79 -9.76
C THR A 263 8.52 -11.25 -10.84
N GLU A 264 8.27 -10.00 -11.30
CA GLU A 264 9.11 -9.39 -12.32
C GLU A 264 10.48 -8.99 -11.76
N PRO A 265 11.55 -9.36 -12.43
CA PRO A 265 12.89 -8.94 -12.04
C PRO A 265 13.02 -7.42 -12.03
N ASN A 266 13.47 -6.85 -10.92
CA ASN A 266 13.60 -5.40 -10.74
C ASN A 266 14.78 -5.06 -9.81
N PHE A 267 15.04 -3.78 -9.56
CA PHE A 267 16.06 -3.31 -8.63
C PHE A 267 15.60 -2.06 -7.87
N ASN A 268 16.24 -1.76 -6.76
CA ASN A 268 16.06 -0.51 -6.02
C ASN A 268 17.37 0.29 -5.94
N LEU A 269 17.23 1.61 -5.79
CA LEU A 269 18.30 2.54 -5.49
C LEU A 269 18.06 3.17 -4.12
N THR A 270 19.09 3.22 -3.27
CA THR A 270 19.01 3.88 -1.95
C THR A 270 20.27 4.69 -1.73
N ALA A 271 20.15 6.00 -1.50
CA ALA A 271 21.29 6.83 -1.15
C ALA A 271 21.76 6.52 0.28
N LEU A 272 23.04 6.18 0.44
CA LEU A 272 23.63 5.84 1.73
C LEU A 272 24.14 7.06 2.49
N ASN A 273 24.47 8.15 1.78
CA ASN A 273 25.07 9.36 2.34
C ASN A 273 24.65 10.64 1.63
N SER A 274 23.41 11.06 1.79
CA SER A 274 22.93 12.35 1.27
C SER A 274 22.27 13.13 2.42
N PRO A 275 22.53 14.46 2.56
CA PRO A 275 23.40 15.32 1.74
C PRO A 275 24.91 15.12 1.99
N VAL A 276 25.75 15.40 0.97
CA VAL A 276 27.20 15.49 1.09
C VAL A 276 27.63 16.96 1.07
N PHE A 277 28.52 17.31 1.97
CA PHE A 277 29.07 18.68 2.10
C PHE A 277 30.43 18.76 1.44
N SER A 278 30.69 19.81 0.68
CA SER A 278 31.97 20.13 0.11
C SER A 278 32.35 21.59 0.43
N CYS A 279 33.64 21.81 0.66
CA CYS A 279 34.19 23.15 0.83
C CYS A 279 35.09 23.47 -0.39
N PRO A 280 34.78 24.47 -1.20
CA PRO A 280 35.56 24.82 -2.39
C PRO A 280 37.04 25.12 -2.07
N GLU A 281 37.31 25.61 -0.85
CA GLU A 281 38.70 25.97 -0.41
C GLU A 281 39.58 24.73 -0.22
N THR A 282 39.02 23.55 0.06
CA THR A 282 39.80 22.32 0.29
C THR A 282 40.00 21.50 -1.00
N ALA A 283 39.29 21.84 -2.07
CA ALA A 283 39.30 21.11 -3.35
C ALA A 283 39.05 19.60 -3.22
N GLU A 284 38.33 19.18 -2.16
CA GLU A 284 37.98 17.78 -1.95
C GLU A 284 36.78 17.40 -2.84
N ASP A 285 36.86 16.19 -3.38
CA ASP A 285 35.76 15.62 -4.17
C ASP A 285 34.60 15.23 -3.25
N ALA A 286 33.36 15.46 -3.71
CA ALA A 286 32.19 14.97 -3.03
C ALA A 286 31.86 13.55 -3.52
N VAL A 287 31.77 12.61 -2.59
CA VAL A 287 31.55 11.20 -2.88
C VAL A 287 30.16 10.78 -2.35
N PHE A 288 29.32 10.29 -3.26
CA PHE A 288 28.03 9.71 -2.94
C PHE A 288 28.10 8.19 -3.09
N GLU A 289 27.49 7.50 -2.15
CA GLU A 289 27.33 6.05 -2.19
C GLU A 289 25.85 5.72 -2.31
N ILE A 290 25.50 4.94 -3.34
CA ILE A 290 24.15 4.52 -3.64
C ILE A 290 24.12 2.98 -3.64
N ASP A 291 23.29 2.41 -2.78
CA ASP A 291 23.02 0.97 -2.80
C ASP A 291 22.14 0.62 -3.99
N PHE A 292 22.57 -0.39 -4.74
CA PHE A 292 21.79 -1.02 -5.79
C PHE A 292 21.42 -2.42 -5.31
N SER A 293 20.13 -2.64 -5.03
CA SER A 293 19.61 -3.93 -4.55
C SER A 293 18.67 -4.56 -5.57
N THR A 294 18.89 -5.82 -5.89
CA THR A 294 18.10 -6.56 -6.85
C THR A 294 16.89 -7.23 -6.22
N ILE A 295 15.82 -7.35 -6.99
CA ILE A 295 14.55 -7.93 -6.60
C ILE A 295 14.22 -9.03 -7.63
N ASN A 296 13.71 -10.18 -7.17
CA ASN A 296 13.23 -11.28 -8.03
C ASN A 296 14.28 -11.75 -9.05
N ASP A 297 15.46 -12.09 -8.56
CA ASP A 297 16.56 -12.63 -9.40
C ASP A 297 16.96 -11.69 -10.55
N TYR A 298 16.79 -10.37 -10.39
CA TYR A 298 17.22 -9.40 -11.37
C TYR A 298 18.72 -9.54 -11.68
N ASN A 299 19.03 -9.78 -12.94
CA ASN A 299 20.40 -9.96 -13.43
C ASN A 299 20.66 -9.23 -14.75
N VAL A 300 19.83 -8.21 -15.03
CA VAL A 300 19.88 -7.45 -16.27
C VAL A 300 20.94 -6.35 -16.16
N THR A 301 21.76 -6.18 -17.18
CA THR A 301 22.73 -5.10 -17.24
C THR A 301 22.02 -3.75 -17.20
N THR A 302 22.30 -2.98 -16.15
CA THR A 302 21.74 -1.66 -15.89
C THR A 302 22.83 -0.62 -16.01
N PHE A 303 22.66 0.36 -16.88
CA PHE A 303 23.61 1.44 -17.11
C PHE A 303 23.33 2.59 -16.15
N ILE A 304 24.41 3.17 -15.60
CA ILE A 304 24.33 4.24 -14.61
C ILE A 304 24.82 5.54 -15.25
N SER A 305 24.03 6.61 -15.09
CA SER A 305 24.37 7.97 -15.49
C SER A 305 23.95 8.96 -14.41
N ALA A 306 24.45 10.18 -14.46
CA ALA A 306 24.01 11.24 -13.56
C ALA A 306 24.08 12.60 -14.24
N GLU A 307 23.24 13.53 -13.76
CA GLU A 307 23.18 14.93 -14.22
C GLU A 307 22.87 15.87 -13.03
N GLY A 308 22.92 17.18 -13.24
CA GLY A 308 22.60 18.17 -12.21
C GLY A 308 23.80 18.63 -11.37
N ALA A 309 25.01 18.14 -11.63
CA ALA A 309 26.20 18.63 -10.95
C ALA A 309 26.55 20.08 -11.32
N PRO A 310 27.27 20.83 -10.44
CA PRO A 310 27.66 22.20 -10.72
C PRO A 310 28.39 22.37 -12.06
N GLU A 311 28.19 23.49 -12.72
CA GLU A 311 28.92 23.82 -13.96
C GLU A 311 30.45 23.87 -13.68
N ASN A 312 31.24 23.34 -14.58
CA ASN A 312 32.70 23.14 -14.48
C ASN A 312 33.15 22.05 -13.48
N SER A 313 32.24 21.33 -12.82
CA SER A 313 32.59 20.12 -12.08
C SER A 313 32.76 18.92 -13.01
N THR A 314 33.24 17.82 -12.48
CA THR A 314 33.34 16.53 -13.17
C THR A 314 32.49 15.49 -12.45
N ILE A 315 31.82 14.62 -13.18
CA ILE A 315 31.10 13.45 -12.62
C ILE A 315 31.89 12.19 -13.01
N SER A 316 32.20 11.35 -12.03
CA SER A 316 32.67 10.00 -12.28
C SER A 316 31.81 8.98 -11.51
N ILE A 317 31.48 7.86 -12.15
CA ILE A 317 30.61 6.83 -11.60
C ILE A 317 31.30 5.47 -11.70
N THR A 318 31.28 4.72 -10.60
CA THR A 318 31.87 3.38 -10.54
C THR A 318 30.97 2.45 -9.73
N PRO A 319 30.50 1.33 -10.31
CA PRO A 319 30.61 0.95 -11.73
C PRO A 319 29.67 1.78 -12.62
N THR A 320 29.96 1.87 -13.93
CA THR A 320 29.08 2.51 -14.92
C THR A 320 27.96 1.59 -15.40
N PHE A 321 28.01 0.32 -15.03
CA PHE A 321 26.90 -0.64 -15.21
C PHE A 321 26.94 -1.68 -14.09
N ILE A 322 25.78 -2.20 -13.71
CA ILE A 322 25.61 -3.18 -12.63
C ILE A 322 24.46 -4.13 -12.98
N ASN A 323 24.51 -5.38 -12.51
CA ASN A 323 23.46 -6.38 -12.73
C ASN A 323 23.20 -7.28 -11.50
N SER A 324 23.77 -6.93 -10.37
CA SER A 324 23.63 -7.63 -9.09
C SER A 324 23.76 -6.65 -7.94
N ASN A 325 23.39 -7.05 -6.73
CA ASN A 325 23.56 -6.23 -5.54
C ASN A 325 24.96 -5.64 -5.44
N GLY A 326 25.05 -4.37 -5.11
CA GLY A 326 26.33 -3.68 -4.97
C GLY A 326 26.16 -2.19 -4.71
N THR A 327 27.30 -1.52 -4.48
CA THR A 327 27.33 -0.08 -4.25
C THR A 327 27.81 0.63 -5.52
N ILE A 328 27.10 1.69 -5.89
CA ILE A 328 27.49 2.64 -6.93
C ILE A 328 28.12 3.83 -6.24
N THR A 329 29.38 4.12 -6.55
CA THR A 329 30.07 5.30 -6.07
C THR A 329 30.04 6.38 -7.14
N MET A 330 29.46 7.53 -6.83
CA MET A 330 29.44 8.71 -7.69
C MET A 330 30.31 9.80 -7.05
N THR A 331 31.30 10.27 -7.78
CA THR A 331 32.24 11.30 -7.32
C THR A 331 32.05 12.56 -8.14
N ILE A 332 31.83 13.68 -7.47
CA ILE A 332 31.79 15.01 -8.07
C ILE A 332 33.08 15.72 -7.74
N GLY A 333 33.93 15.88 -8.74
CA GLY A 333 35.25 16.49 -8.62
C GLY A 333 35.31 17.89 -9.21
N ASN A 334 36.48 18.52 -9.07
CA ASN A 334 36.78 19.89 -9.53
C ASN A 334 35.88 20.97 -8.91
N LEU A 335 35.47 20.81 -7.68
CA LEU A 335 34.51 21.68 -6.99
C LEU A 335 35.10 23.07 -6.65
N ALA A 336 36.42 23.21 -6.57
CA ALA A 336 37.08 24.52 -6.33
C ALA A 336 36.77 25.59 -7.41
N ASN A 337 36.32 25.16 -8.59
CA ASN A 337 36.04 26.06 -9.73
C ASN A 337 34.54 26.24 -9.97
N THR A 338 33.70 25.83 -9.03
CA THR A 338 32.26 25.85 -9.15
C THR A 338 31.64 26.94 -8.30
N THR A 339 30.40 27.35 -8.63
CA THR A 339 29.65 28.31 -7.80
C THR A 339 29.22 27.62 -6.50
N GLN A 340 29.24 28.35 -5.40
CA GLN A 340 28.68 27.88 -4.12
C GLN A 340 27.15 27.76 -4.21
N GLY A 341 26.60 26.74 -3.56
CA GLY A 341 25.14 26.51 -3.53
C GLY A 341 24.78 25.06 -3.26
N ASP A 342 23.49 24.82 -3.12
CA ASP A 342 22.91 23.49 -3.01
C ASP A 342 22.56 22.99 -4.42
N TYR A 343 23.00 21.78 -4.76
CA TYR A 343 22.78 21.15 -6.05
C TYR A 343 22.06 19.81 -5.87
N THR A 344 20.97 19.62 -6.57
CA THR A 344 20.33 18.31 -6.71
C THR A 344 20.97 17.58 -7.88
N ILE A 345 21.53 16.42 -7.61
CA ILE A 345 22.17 15.57 -8.61
C ILE A 345 21.30 14.33 -8.77
N THR A 346 20.77 14.13 -9.96
CA THR A 346 19.93 12.98 -10.30
C THR A 346 20.79 11.87 -10.89
N LEU A 347 20.88 10.74 -10.17
CA LEU A 347 21.46 9.51 -10.70
C LEU A 347 20.35 8.68 -11.35
N THR A 348 20.59 8.24 -12.59
CA THR A 348 19.67 7.39 -13.37
C THR A 348 20.31 6.02 -13.57
N ALA A 349 19.59 4.97 -13.21
CA ALA A 349 19.91 3.58 -13.50
C ALA A 349 18.89 3.05 -14.54
N SER A 350 19.35 2.68 -15.72
CA SER A 350 18.50 2.31 -16.86
C SER A 350 18.89 0.99 -17.48
N SER A 351 17.89 0.12 -17.68
CA SER A 351 17.99 -1.14 -18.41
C SER A 351 16.86 -1.25 -19.44
N PHE A 352 16.82 -2.34 -20.21
CA PHE A 352 15.72 -2.55 -21.16
C PHE A 352 14.40 -2.97 -20.47
N VAL A 353 14.40 -3.31 -19.16
CA VAL A 353 13.20 -3.70 -18.41
C VAL A 353 12.76 -2.65 -17.40
N SER A 354 13.65 -1.80 -16.91
CA SER A 354 13.32 -0.80 -15.88
C SER A 354 14.29 0.38 -15.93
N THR A 355 13.79 1.56 -15.62
CA THR A 355 14.59 2.77 -15.38
C THR A 355 14.17 3.39 -14.06
N LYS A 356 15.14 3.69 -13.20
CA LYS A 356 14.92 4.37 -11.92
C LYS A 356 15.88 5.50 -11.72
N THR A 357 15.42 6.51 -10.99
CA THR A 357 16.23 7.67 -10.61
C THR A 357 16.28 7.82 -9.11
N ILE A 358 17.34 8.45 -8.62
CA ILE A 358 17.46 8.90 -7.24
C ILE A 358 18.16 10.25 -7.19
N ASP A 359 17.61 11.16 -6.41
CA ASP A 359 18.18 12.47 -6.19
C ASP A 359 19.05 12.49 -4.94
N VAL A 360 20.24 13.04 -5.06
CA VAL A 360 21.16 13.29 -3.95
C VAL A 360 21.54 14.78 -3.90
N ILE A 361 21.82 15.29 -2.71
CA ILE A 361 22.09 16.71 -2.49
C ILE A 361 23.57 16.94 -2.22
N LEU A 362 24.19 17.73 -3.07
CA LEU A 362 25.52 18.32 -2.83
C LEU A 362 25.35 19.72 -2.22
N LYS A 363 25.91 19.95 -1.06
CA LYS A 363 26.01 21.26 -0.42
C LYS A 363 27.45 21.78 -0.57
N ASN A 364 27.64 22.61 -1.59
CA ASN A 364 28.93 23.20 -1.92
C ASN A 364 29.02 24.63 -1.30
N ASN A 365 29.48 24.73 -0.04
CA ASN A 365 29.41 25.95 0.76
C ASN A 365 30.80 26.52 1.11
#